data_5c016247d7cd30df38d7c7a638aec46a
#
_entry.id   5c016247d7cd30df38d7c7a638aec46a
#
_cell.length_a   1.000
_cell.length_b   1.000
_cell.length_c   1.000
_cell.angle_alpha   90.00
_cell.angle_beta   90.00
_cell.angle_gamma   90.00
#
_symmetry.space_group_name_H-M   'P 1'
#
loop_
_entity.id
_entity.type
_entity.pdbx_description
1 polymer ?
#
loop_
_entity_poly.entity_id
_entity_poly.type
_entity_poly.pdbx_seq_one_letter_code
_entity_poly.pdbx_strand_id
1 'polypeptide(L)'
;MHTVEMINFIIMCLFFACYVYQFVYIPIAWLPRKKETLHAPMHRFAVLIAARNEEAVIGKLIDSIKAQSYPGRLVKIFVAADNCTDATAEAARSHGAEVYERYDMTRRGKGYALDFLLREIKLRGHVRFDGYI
;
A
#
# COMPACT_ATOMS: atom_id res chain seq x y z
N MET A 1 17.77 -53.18 7.74
CA MET A 1 17.11 -52.35 8.78
C MET A 1 18.02 -51.19 9.22
N HIS A 2 19.26 -51.41 9.58
CA HIS A 2 20.17 -50.34 10.06
C HIS A 2 20.44 -49.18 9.11
N THR A 3 20.44 -49.41 7.78
CA THR A 3 20.66 -48.32 6.78
C THR A 3 19.53 -47.32 6.73
N VAL A 4 18.28 -47.75 6.84
CA VAL A 4 17.10 -46.85 6.81
C VAL A 4 17.03 -46.04 8.09
N GLU A 5 17.33 -46.65 9.24
CA GLU A 5 17.39 -45.97 10.55
C GLU A 5 18.48 -44.91 10.57
N MET A 6 19.65 -45.21 10.01
CA MET A 6 20.75 -44.25 9.90
C MET A 6 20.39 -43.05 8.99
N ILE A 7 19.74 -43.30 7.85
CA ILE A 7 19.29 -42.23 6.94
C ILE A 7 18.25 -41.36 7.65
N ASN A 8 17.27 -41.95 8.33
CA ASN A 8 16.26 -41.20 9.07
C ASN A 8 16.89 -40.36 10.20
N PHE A 9 17.88 -40.88 10.89
CA PHE A 9 18.59 -40.16 11.94
C PHE A 9 19.35 -38.95 11.37
N ILE A 10 20.02 -39.11 10.24
CA ILE A 10 20.72 -38.00 9.54
C ILE A 10 19.73 -36.92 9.11
N ILE A 11 18.61 -37.34 8.52
CA ILE A 11 17.53 -36.38 8.09
C ILE A 11 17.00 -35.62 9.30
N MET A 12 16.71 -36.31 10.41
CA MET A 12 16.25 -35.71 11.66
C MET A 12 17.25 -34.66 12.19
N CYS A 13 18.54 -35.00 12.22
CA CYS A 13 19.59 -34.09 12.67
C CYS A 13 19.70 -32.86 11.77
N LEU A 14 19.57 -33.05 10.45
CA LEU A 14 19.57 -31.94 9.47
C LEU A 14 18.39 -31.00 9.70
N PHE A 15 17.19 -31.54 9.86
CA PHE A 15 16.00 -30.73 10.16
C PHE A 15 16.16 -30.01 11.50
N PHE A 16 16.63 -30.68 12.53
CA PHE A 16 16.87 -30.04 13.82
C PHE A 16 17.86 -28.88 13.71
N ALA A 17 18.99 -29.08 13.03
CA ALA A 17 19.97 -28.03 12.80
C ALA A 17 19.35 -26.82 12.00
N CYS A 18 18.54 -27.14 10.99
CA CYS A 18 17.86 -26.11 10.19
C CYS A 18 16.80 -25.32 10.98
N TYR A 19 16.16 -25.92 11.99
CA TYR A 19 15.09 -25.26 12.73
C TYR A 19 15.54 -24.65 14.06
N VAL A 20 16.67 -25.11 14.62
CA VAL A 20 17.14 -24.61 15.92
C VAL A 20 17.40 -23.13 15.95
N TYR A 21 17.82 -22.55 14.82
CA TYR A 21 18.08 -21.10 14.70
C TYR A 21 16.80 -20.26 14.93
N GLN A 22 15.62 -20.81 14.66
CA GLN A 22 14.35 -20.09 14.86
C GLN A 22 14.12 -19.76 16.35
N PHE A 23 14.60 -20.62 17.25
CA PHE A 23 14.49 -20.36 18.69
C PHE A 23 15.35 -19.17 19.14
N VAL A 24 16.37 -18.81 18.38
CA VAL A 24 17.19 -17.60 18.64
C VAL A 24 16.40 -16.32 18.40
N TYR A 25 15.46 -16.33 17.47
CA TYR A 25 14.65 -15.14 17.18
C TYR A 25 13.61 -14.83 18.27
N ILE A 26 13.17 -15.83 19.04
CA ILE A 26 12.19 -15.65 20.11
C ILE A 26 12.71 -14.68 21.18
N PRO A 27 13.90 -14.90 21.81
CA PRO A 27 14.44 -13.93 22.77
C PRO A 27 14.82 -12.59 22.12
N ILE A 28 15.27 -12.60 20.86
CA ILE A 28 15.57 -11.35 20.11
C ILE A 28 14.29 -10.51 19.93
N ALA A 29 13.15 -11.14 19.66
CA ALA A 29 11.88 -10.44 19.53
C ALA A 29 11.38 -9.84 20.86
N TRP A 30 11.82 -10.39 22.00
CA TRP A 30 11.49 -9.89 23.34
C TRP A 30 12.43 -8.78 23.82
N LEU A 31 13.58 -8.58 23.17
CA LEU A 31 14.43 -7.45 23.48
C LEU A 31 13.67 -6.14 23.21
N PRO A 32 13.55 -5.27 24.23
CA PRO A 32 12.88 -3.99 24.03
C PRO A 32 13.66 -3.21 22.99
N ARG A 33 13.05 -3.04 21.81
CA ARG A 33 13.58 -2.09 20.83
C ARG A 33 13.50 -0.72 21.44
N LYS A 34 14.65 -0.05 21.60
CA LYS A 34 14.66 1.39 21.84
C LYS A 34 13.73 2.01 20.82
N LYS A 35 12.61 2.58 21.27
CA LYS A 35 11.84 3.52 20.46
C LYS A 35 12.79 4.72 20.27
N GLU A 36 13.56 4.70 19.21
CA GLU A 36 14.13 5.93 18.72
C GLU A 36 12.95 6.81 18.36
N THR A 37 12.71 7.83 19.14
CA THR A 37 11.88 8.95 18.73
C THR A 37 12.67 9.68 17.64
N LEU A 38 12.73 9.04 16.47
CA LEU A 38 13.21 9.69 15.28
C LEU A 38 12.22 10.86 15.05
N HIS A 39 12.68 12.07 15.27
CA HIS A 39 12.05 13.24 14.66
C HIS A 39 12.29 13.12 13.15
N ALA A 40 11.64 12.13 12.55
CA ALA A 40 11.67 11.99 11.11
C ALA A 40 11.07 13.26 10.49
N PRO A 41 11.73 13.87 9.52
CA PRO A 41 11.16 14.99 8.81
C PRO A 41 9.80 14.59 8.27
N MET A 42 8.81 15.46 8.43
CA MET A 42 7.48 15.21 7.90
C MET A 42 7.50 15.32 6.38
N HIS A 43 7.15 14.26 5.71
CA HIS A 43 7.11 14.17 4.24
C HIS A 43 5.70 14.42 3.70
N ARG A 44 5.63 14.90 2.47
CA ARG A 44 4.37 15.10 1.74
C ARG A 44 4.09 13.87 0.89
N PHE A 45 2.95 13.24 1.10
CA PHE A 45 2.55 12.06 0.36
C PHE A 45 1.36 12.32 -0.55
N ALA A 46 1.42 11.72 -1.74
CA ALA A 46 0.29 11.59 -2.64
C ALA A 46 -0.23 10.15 -2.58
N VAL A 47 -1.48 9.98 -2.20
CA VAL A 47 -2.17 8.68 -2.26
C VAL A 47 -2.87 8.58 -3.60
N LEU A 48 -2.57 7.54 -4.37
CA LEU A 48 -3.08 7.30 -5.71
C LEU A 48 -4.07 6.14 -5.70
N ILE A 49 -5.30 6.42 -6.08
CA ILE A 49 -6.37 5.42 -6.11
C ILE A 49 -6.88 5.29 -7.54
N ALA A 50 -6.88 4.06 -8.08
CA ALA A 50 -7.56 3.75 -9.33
C ALA A 50 -8.89 3.07 -8.98
N ALA A 51 -10.00 3.72 -9.30
CA ALA A 51 -11.34 3.26 -8.99
C ALA A 51 -12.15 3.02 -10.27
N ARG A 52 -12.97 1.97 -10.27
CA ARG A 52 -13.89 1.67 -11.36
C ARG A 52 -15.19 1.11 -10.82
N ASN A 53 -16.28 1.87 -10.93
CA ASN A 53 -17.61 1.51 -10.43
C ASN A 53 -17.57 1.13 -8.93
N GLU A 54 -16.99 2.02 -8.12
CA GLU A 54 -16.81 1.83 -6.68
C GLU A 54 -17.57 2.87 -5.85
N GLU A 55 -18.66 3.42 -6.37
CA GLU A 55 -19.48 4.46 -5.73
C GLU A 55 -19.81 4.13 -4.27
N ALA A 56 -20.16 2.88 -3.97
CA ALA A 56 -20.61 2.47 -2.62
C ALA A 56 -19.47 2.40 -1.58
N VAL A 57 -18.20 2.35 -2.01
CA VAL A 57 -17.06 2.08 -1.11
C VAL A 57 -15.98 3.14 -1.14
N ILE A 58 -15.85 3.89 -2.24
CA ILE A 58 -14.76 4.85 -2.43
C ILE A 58 -14.74 5.95 -1.34
N GLY A 59 -15.89 6.43 -0.92
CA GLY A 59 -16.02 7.43 0.14
C GLY A 59 -15.45 6.94 1.47
N LYS A 60 -15.81 5.72 1.88
CA LYS A 60 -15.30 5.08 3.11
C LYS A 60 -13.80 4.89 3.10
N LEU A 61 -13.24 4.53 1.94
CA LEU A 61 -11.79 4.40 1.76
C LEU A 61 -11.10 5.75 1.98
N ILE A 62 -11.60 6.80 1.34
CA ILE A 62 -11.04 8.15 1.47
C ILE A 62 -11.11 8.64 2.93
N ASP A 63 -12.24 8.43 3.60
CA ASP A 63 -12.40 8.80 5.02
C ASP A 63 -11.44 8.02 5.91
N SER A 64 -11.23 6.73 5.66
CA SER A 64 -10.27 5.91 6.41
C SER A 64 -8.83 6.39 6.25
N ILE A 65 -8.45 6.86 5.06
CA ILE A 65 -7.13 7.46 4.81
C ILE A 65 -7.00 8.77 5.58
N LYS A 66 -8.04 9.60 5.60
CA LYS A 66 -8.05 10.87 6.33
C LYS A 66 -8.03 10.70 7.85
N ALA A 67 -8.58 9.59 8.36
CA ALA A 67 -8.59 9.26 9.78
C ALA A 67 -7.24 8.77 10.32
N GLN A 68 -6.21 8.62 9.47
CA GLN A 68 -4.88 8.21 9.89
C GLN A 68 -4.22 9.24 10.83
N SER A 69 -3.33 8.77 11.68
CA SER A 69 -2.60 9.63 12.63
C SER A 69 -1.60 10.59 11.97
N TYR A 70 -1.32 10.40 10.69
CA TYR A 70 -0.43 11.29 9.92
C TYR A 70 -1.12 12.61 9.61
N PRO A 71 -0.41 13.77 9.67
CA PRO A 71 -1.05 15.07 9.47
C PRO A 71 -1.70 15.21 8.08
N GLY A 72 -3.01 15.37 8.04
CA GLY A 72 -3.80 15.41 6.79
C GLY A 72 -3.34 16.48 5.79
N ARG A 73 -2.76 17.61 6.26
CA ARG A 73 -2.19 18.65 5.38
C ARG A 73 -1.00 18.18 4.54
N LEU A 74 -0.39 17.04 4.93
CA LEU A 74 0.76 16.45 4.25
C LEU A 74 0.37 15.26 3.36
N VAL A 75 -0.91 14.88 3.37
CA VAL A 75 -1.45 13.79 2.55
C VAL A 75 -2.45 14.37 1.57
N LYS A 76 -2.22 14.15 0.28
CA LYS A 76 -3.17 14.51 -0.76
C LYS A 76 -3.65 13.25 -1.47
N ILE A 77 -4.96 13.13 -1.62
CA ILE A 77 -5.60 11.95 -2.21
C ILE A 77 -6.01 12.27 -3.63
N PHE A 78 -5.56 11.47 -4.57
CA PHE A 78 -5.89 11.54 -5.98
C PHE A 78 -6.58 10.26 -6.42
N VAL A 79 -7.67 10.39 -7.16
CA VAL A 79 -8.45 9.27 -7.67
C VAL A 79 -8.51 9.33 -9.19
N ALA A 80 -8.14 8.25 -9.85
CA ALA A 80 -8.46 8.01 -11.25
C ALA A 80 -9.77 7.23 -11.34
N ALA A 81 -10.85 7.89 -11.74
CA ALA A 81 -12.12 7.23 -12.07
C ALA A 81 -12.00 6.67 -13.48
N ASP A 82 -11.64 5.37 -13.60
CA ASP A 82 -11.31 4.72 -14.87
C ASP A 82 -12.51 4.01 -15.49
N ASN A 83 -13.06 4.58 -16.56
CA ASN A 83 -14.21 4.02 -17.26
C ASN A 83 -15.42 3.76 -16.34
N CYS A 84 -15.68 4.67 -15.40
CA CYS A 84 -16.84 4.58 -14.51
C CYS A 84 -18.13 4.87 -15.26
N THR A 85 -19.18 4.14 -14.90
CA THR A 85 -20.55 4.30 -15.40
C THR A 85 -21.53 4.67 -14.28
N ASP A 86 -21.04 4.75 -13.04
CA ASP A 86 -21.75 5.12 -11.83
C ASP A 86 -21.25 6.46 -11.28
N ALA A 87 -21.69 6.85 -10.09
CA ALA A 87 -21.32 8.09 -9.43
C ALA A 87 -19.99 8.00 -8.63
N THR A 88 -19.07 7.08 -8.98
CA THR A 88 -17.77 6.93 -8.30
C THR A 88 -16.98 8.24 -8.22
N ALA A 89 -16.94 9.00 -9.33
CA ALA A 89 -16.18 10.25 -9.38
C ALA A 89 -16.77 11.30 -8.43
N GLU A 90 -18.07 11.47 -8.42
CA GLU A 90 -18.81 12.41 -7.55
C GLU A 90 -18.66 12.01 -6.08
N ALA A 91 -18.80 10.71 -5.77
CA ALA A 91 -18.60 10.20 -4.43
C ALA A 91 -17.19 10.49 -3.91
N ALA A 92 -16.15 10.26 -4.74
CA ALA A 92 -14.78 10.57 -4.36
C ALA A 92 -14.54 12.07 -4.14
N ARG A 93 -15.10 12.94 -5.00
CA ARG A 93 -15.00 14.40 -4.83
C ARG A 93 -15.68 14.89 -3.56
N SER A 94 -16.87 14.38 -3.25
CA SER A 94 -17.64 14.78 -2.06
C SER A 94 -16.89 14.44 -0.76
N HIS A 95 -16.08 13.38 -0.77
CA HIS A 95 -15.17 13.01 0.32
C HIS A 95 -13.81 13.73 0.25
N GLY A 96 -13.64 14.71 -0.67
CA GLY A 96 -12.49 15.62 -0.74
C GLY A 96 -11.23 15.02 -1.34
N ALA A 97 -11.35 14.06 -2.22
CA ALA A 97 -10.27 13.64 -3.12
C ALA A 97 -10.24 14.52 -4.38
N GLU A 98 -9.06 14.66 -4.95
CA GLU A 98 -8.91 15.24 -6.29
C GLU A 98 -9.10 14.14 -7.33
N VAL A 99 -10.11 14.28 -8.21
CA VAL A 99 -10.55 13.20 -9.10
C VAL A 99 -10.30 13.55 -10.54
N TYR A 100 -9.71 12.62 -11.25
CA TYR A 100 -9.49 12.64 -12.69
C TYR A 100 -10.26 11.51 -13.35
N GLU A 101 -11.11 11.84 -14.30
CA GLU A 101 -11.88 10.86 -15.04
C GLU A 101 -11.14 10.44 -16.31
N ARG A 102 -11.10 9.14 -16.57
CA ARG A 102 -10.46 8.54 -17.72
C ARG A 102 -11.44 7.64 -18.43
N TYR A 103 -11.58 7.87 -19.73
CA TYR A 103 -12.41 7.06 -20.61
C TYR A 103 -11.55 6.50 -21.75
N ASP A 104 -11.04 5.30 -21.55
CA ASP A 104 -10.22 4.59 -22.55
C ASP A 104 -10.51 3.09 -22.48
N MET A 105 -11.31 2.62 -23.41
CA MET A 105 -11.72 1.21 -23.47
C MET A 105 -10.66 0.31 -24.10
N THR A 106 -9.63 0.88 -24.72
CA THR A 106 -8.54 0.11 -25.36
C THR A 106 -7.45 -0.26 -24.37
N ARG A 107 -7.19 0.60 -23.38
CA ARG A 107 -6.15 0.43 -22.36
C ARG A 107 -6.78 0.30 -20.99
N ARG A 108 -7.34 -0.86 -20.70
CA ARG A 108 -7.99 -1.16 -19.43
C ARG A 108 -7.00 -1.67 -18.40
N GLY A 109 -7.24 -1.34 -17.13
CA GLY A 109 -6.53 -1.90 -15.98
C GLY A 109 -5.88 -0.86 -15.08
N LYS A 110 -5.65 -1.25 -13.83
CA LYS A 110 -5.15 -0.40 -12.75
C LYS A 110 -3.84 0.32 -13.12
N GLY A 111 -2.92 -0.37 -13.82
CA GLY A 111 -1.64 0.21 -14.22
C GLY A 111 -1.81 1.39 -15.17
N TYR A 112 -2.72 1.29 -16.14
CA TYR A 112 -3.00 2.39 -17.08
C TYR A 112 -3.71 3.57 -16.40
N ALA A 113 -4.61 3.28 -15.46
CA ALA A 113 -5.28 4.31 -14.68
C ALA A 113 -4.30 5.08 -13.79
N LEU A 114 -3.36 4.38 -13.15
CA LEU A 114 -2.32 5.02 -12.33
C LEU A 114 -1.29 5.80 -13.16
N ASP A 115 -0.88 5.28 -14.32
CA ASP A 115 -0.01 6.02 -15.26
C ASP A 115 -0.66 7.32 -15.74
N PHE A 116 -1.93 7.24 -16.11
CA PHE A 116 -2.73 8.42 -16.46
C PHE A 116 -2.76 9.43 -15.31
N LEU A 117 -3.06 8.98 -14.09
CA LEU A 117 -3.14 9.82 -12.91
C LEU A 117 -1.81 10.52 -12.61
N LEU A 118 -0.70 9.81 -12.70
CA LEU A 118 0.65 10.37 -12.51
C LEU A 118 0.97 11.44 -13.56
N ARG A 119 0.56 11.23 -14.80
CA ARG A 119 0.73 12.24 -15.87
C ARG A 119 -0.08 13.50 -15.60
N GLU A 120 -1.34 13.36 -15.21
CA GLU A 120 -2.21 14.50 -14.87
C GLU A 120 -1.65 15.31 -13.69
N ILE A 121 -1.21 14.63 -12.62
CA ILE A 121 -0.57 15.28 -11.48
C ILE A 121 0.67 16.07 -11.90
N LYS A 122 1.49 15.50 -12.77
CA LYS A 122 2.71 16.14 -13.27
C LYS A 122 2.39 17.35 -14.17
N LEU A 123 1.43 17.21 -15.07
CA LEU A 123 1.03 18.28 -16.03
C LEU A 123 0.45 19.49 -15.32
N ARG A 124 -0.31 19.29 -14.25
CA ARG A 124 -0.95 20.38 -13.50
C ARG A 124 -0.01 21.06 -12.50
N GLY A 125 1.26 20.70 -12.49
CA GLY A 125 2.26 21.37 -11.64
C GLY A 125 1.98 21.28 -10.15
N HIS A 126 1.37 20.19 -9.69
CA HIS A 126 1.16 19.96 -8.28
C HIS A 126 2.48 20.04 -7.51
N VAL A 127 2.41 20.53 -6.30
CA VAL A 127 3.56 20.62 -5.40
C VAL A 127 4.26 19.24 -5.33
N ARG A 128 5.58 19.27 -5.41
CA ARG A 128 6.39 18.05 -5.33
C ARG A 128 6.06 17.26 -4.06
N PHE A 129 5.70 16.00 -4.24
CA PHE A 129 5.53 15.05 -3.17
C PHE A 129 6.82 14.29 -2.93
N ASP A 130 7.08 13.93 -1.67
CA ASP A 130 8.26 13.16 -1.29
C ASP A 130 8.06 11.66 -1.52
N GLY A 131 6.80 11.22 -1.58
CA GLY A 131 6.43 9.84 -1.87
C GLY A 131 5.03 9.72 -2.46
N TYR A 132 4.84 8.63 -3.22
CA TYR A 132 3.56 8.20 -3.78
C TYR A 132 3.20 6.85 -3.19
N ILE A 133 1.93 6.67 -2.79
CA ILE A 133 1.38 5.47 -2.14
C ILE A 133 0.21 4.96 -2.98
#